data_9cc8fdc255290cf34a8a20740e50719d
#
_entry.id   9cc8fdc255290cf34a8a20740e50719d
#
_cell.length_a   1.000
_cell.length_b   1.000
_cell.length_c   1.000
_cell.angle_alpha   90.00
_cell.angle_beta   90.00
_cell.angle_gamma   90.00
#
_symmetry.space_group_name_H-M   'P 1'
#
loop_
_entity.id
_entity.type
_entity.pdbx_description
1 polymer ?
#
loop_
_entity_poly.entity_id
_entity_poly.type
_entity_poly.pdbx_seq_one_letter_code
_entity_poly.pdbx_strand_id
1 'polypeptide(L)'
;MEQVPVGEFNAAERVQIDEAIRRAEQISRFEFSVFVGRVDGEPRAFATQLHNSLVAPPRSILILVDPSARVLEIVTGGIVRRNLTDKEVELTALQMQTSFADGDLVDGLRRGIQMLADHARAPQTLHAES
;
A
#
# COMPACT_ATOMS: atom_id res chain seq x y z
N MET A 1 -4.85 9.70 -13.23
CA MET A 1 -5.01 10.63 -12.14
C MET A 1 -3.74 10.79 -11.35
N GLU A 2 -3.45 11.99 -10.98
CA GLU A 2 -2.20 12.27 -10.30
C GLU A 2 -2.33 12.02 -8.81
N GLN A 3 -1.73 10.96 -8.32
CA GLN A 3 -1.84 10.61 -6.91
C GLN A 3 -0.69 11.11 -6.08
N VAL A 4 0.48 11.24 -6.71
CA VAL A 4 1.68 11.63 -6.00
C VAL A 4 1.95 13.10 -6.27
N PRO A 5 1.96 13.95 -5.24
CA PRO A 5 2.26 15.35 -5.44
C PRO A 5 3.64 15.52 -6.05
N VAL A 6 3.73 16.46 -6.98
CA VAL A 6 4.96 16.67 -7.72
C VAL A 6 6.12 16.95 -6.78
N GLY A 7 5.87 17.69 -5.70
CA GLY A 7 6.93 18.07 -4.78
C GLY A 7 7.47 16.95 -3.92
N GLU A 8 6.75 15.81 -3.85
CA GLU A 8 7.15 14.72 -2.96
C GLU A 8 8.18 13.79 -3.58
N PHE A 9 8.08 13.56 -4.88
CA PHE A 9 8.95 12.59 -5.55
C PHE A 9 9.48 13.16 -6.84
N ASN A 10 10.73 12.83 -7.16
CA ASN A 10 11.27 13.11 -8.49
C ASN A 10 10.88 11.97 -9.44
N ALA A 11 11.26 12.12 -10.70
CA ALA A 11 10.87 11.16 -11.74
C ALA A 11 11.41 9.76 -11.46
N ALA A 12 12.66 9.68 -11.00
CA ALA A 12 13.27 8.38 -10.71
C ALA A 12 12.59 7.68 -9.54
N GLU A 13 12.21 8.44 -8.52
CA GLU A 13 11.52 7.89 -7.37
C GLU A 13 10.15 7.37 -7.74
N ARG A 14 9.45 8.10 -8.62
CA ARG A 14 8.13 7.65 -9.09
C ARG A 14 8.23 6.34 -9.85
N VAL A 15 9.27 6.19 -10.67
CA VAL A 15 9.51 4.94 -11.38
C VAL A 15 9.73 3.79 -10.40
N GLN A 16 10.49 4.04 -9.34
CA GLN A 16 10.75 3.02 -8.33
C GLN A 16 9.47 2.56 -7.64
N ILE A 17 8.59 3.51 -7.32
CA ILE A 17 7.33 3.16 -6.69
C ILE A 17 6.43 2.40 -7.67
N ASP A 18 6.36 2.85 -8.92
CA ASP A 18 5.56 2.17 -9.93
C ASP A 18 6.03 0.74 -10.16
N GLU A 19 7.35 0.52 -10.15
CA GLU A 19 7.90 -0.82 -10.29
C GLU A 19 7.55 -1.70 -9.11
N ALA A 20 7.61 -1.12 -7.90
CA ALA A 20 7.24 -1.86 -6.70
C ALA A 20 5.78 -2.28 -6.76
N ILE A 21 4.90 -1.38 -7.22
CA ILE A 21 3.49 -1.69 -7.38
C ILE A 21 3.28 -2.82 -8.38
N ARG A 22 3.91 -2.73 -9.54
CA ARG A 22 3.74 -3.76 -10.57
C ARG A 22 4.21 -5.13 -10.07
N ARG A 23 5.34 -5.15 -9.38
CA ARG A 23 5.86 -6.40 -8.84
C ARG A 23 4.93 -6.96 -7.77
N ALA A 24 4.43 -6.09 -6.92
CA ALA A 24 3.50 -6.50 -5.85
C ALA A 24 2.23 -7.09 -6.45
N GLU A 25 1.71 -6.50 -7.52
CA GLU A 25 0.52 -6.99 -8.17
C GLU A 25 0.76 -8.35 -8.82
N GLN A 26 1.94 -8.56 -9.38
CA GLN A 26 2.30 -9.84 -9.98
C GLN A 26 2.42 -10.93 -8.91
N ILE A 27 3.00 -10.59 -7.78
CA ILE A 27 3.21 -11.56 -6.70
C ILE A 27 1.90 -11.92 -6.01
N SER A 28 1.10 -10.91 -5.67
CA SER A 28 -0.09 -11.11 -4.84
C SER A 28 -1.34 -11.38 -5.65
N ARG A 29 -1.39 -10.90 -6.89
CA ARG A 29 -2.57 -10.93 -7.75
C ARG A 29 -3.66 -10.00 -7.27
N PHE A 30 -3.32 -9.07 -6.38
CA PHE A 30 -4.22 -8.00 -5.94
C PHE A 30 -3.74 -6.69 -6.51
N GLU A 31 -4.64 -5.70 -6.54
CA GLU A 31 -4.32 -4.38 -7.08
C GLU A 31 -3.81 -3.47 -5.96
N PHE A 32 -2.78 -2.71 -6.26
CA PHE A 32 -2.19 -1.77 -5.31
C PHE A 32 -2.35 -0.35 -5.81
N SER A 33 -2.73 0.54 -4.90
CA SER A 33 -2.79 1.97 -5.18
C SER A 33 -2.08 2.71 -4.06
N VAL A 34 -1.36 3.75 -4.43
CA VAL A 34 -0.64 4.59 -3.48
C VAL A 34 -1.08 6.03 -3.70
N PHE A 35 -1.48 6.66 -2.61
CA PHE A 35 -1.81 8.08 -2.59
C PHE A 35 -0.85 8.77 -1.64
N VAL A 36 -0.13 9.76 -2.12
CA VAL A 36 0.73 10.60 -1.27
C VAL A 36 0.31 12.03 -1.46
N GLY A 37 -0.22 12.65 -0.41
CA GLY A 37 -0.69 14.00 -0.52
C GLY A 37 -1.47 14.41 0.73
N ARG A 38 -2.11 15.57 0.63
CA ARG A 38 -2.89 16.10 1.72
C ARG A 38 -4.18 15.33 1.89
N VAL A 39 -4.50 15.09 3.15
CA VAL A 39 -5.75 14.42 3.52
C VAL A 39 -6.66 15.45 4.17
N ASP A 40 -7.89 15.54 3.68
CA ASP A 40 -8.91 16.42 4.25
C ASP A 40 -9.80 15.62 5.17
N GLY A 41 -10.03 16.16 6.37
CA GLY A 41 -10.90 15.53 7.34
C GLY A 41 -10.21 14.38 8.06
N GLU A 42 -11.00 13.41 8.48
CA GLU A 42 -10.49 12.30 9.26
C GLU A 42 -9.80 11.30 8.33
N PRO A 43 -8.53 10.96 8.63
CA PRO A 43 -7.71 10.18 7.69
C PRO A 43 -8.29 8.82 7.31
N ARG A 44 -8.81 8.07 8.26
CA ARG A 44 -9.34 6.75 7.95
C ARG A 44 -10.57 6.84 7.06
N ALA A 45 -11.44 7.82 7.31
CA ALA A 45 -12.61 8.02 6.48
C ALA A 45 -12.23 8.40 5.06
N PHE A 46 -11.25 9.30 4.93
CA PHE A 46 -10.76 9.71 3.63
C PHE A 46 -10.19 8.52 2.86
N ALA A 47 -9.36 7.71 3.54
CA ALA A 47 -8.73 6.55 2.92
C ALA A 47 -9.78 5.52 2.49
N THR A 48 -10.79 5.30 3.34
CA THR A 48 -11.84 4.34 3.03
C THR A 48 -12.64 4.78 1.80
N GLN A 49 -12.98 6.06 1.72
CA GLN A 49 -13.68 6.59 0.57
C GLN A 49 -12.85 6.44 -0.70
N LEU A 50 -11.57 6.75 -0.62
CA LEU A 50 -10.69 6.62 -1.76
C LEU A 50 -10.58 5.18 -2.21
N HIS A 51 -10.44 4.27 -1.26
CA HIS A 51 -10.40 2.84 -1.55
C HIS A 51 -11.67 2.39 -2.26
N ASN A 52 -12.82 2.85 -1.78
CA ASN A 52 -14.10 2.48 -2.38
C ASN A 52 -14.27 2.99 -3.81
N SER A 53 -13.50 4.00 -4.19
CA SER A 53 -13.57 4.56 -5.55
C SER A 53 -12.68 3.84 -6.55
N LEU A 54 -11.88 2.89 -6.09
CA LEU A 54 -11.01 2.14 -6.98
C LEU A 54 -11.82 1.21 -7.87
N VAL A 55 -11.18 0.73 -8.94
CA VAL A 55 -11.87 -0.09 -9.94
C VAL A 55 -12.40 -1.39 -9.34
N ALA A 56 -11.58 -2.03 -8.50
CA ALA A 56 -11.96 -3.31 -7.91
C ALA A 56 -11.69 -3.30 -6.40
N PRO A 57 -12.48 -2.55 -5.62
CA PRO A 57 -12.20 -2.40 -4.20
C PRO A 57 -12.03 -3.70 -3.42
N PRO A 58 -12.85 -4.75 -3.66
CA PRO A 58 -12.67 -5.98 -2.88
C PRO A 58 -11.30 -6.63 -3.06
N ARG A 59 -10.63 -6.36 -4.18
CA ARG A 59 -9.34 -6.95 -4.50
C ARG A 59 -8.21 -5.95 -4.43
N SER A 60 -8.42 -4.82 -3.74
CA SER A 60 -7.46 -3.73 -3.79
C SER A 60 -6.88 -3.41 -2.43
N ILE A 61 -5.63 -3.01 -2.44
CA ILE A 61 -4.92 -2.49 -1.27
C ILE A 61 -4.57 -1.04 -1.57
N LEU A 62 -4.97 -0.14 -0.68
CA LEU A 62 -4.64 1.28 -0.79
C LEU A 62 -3.68 1.67 0.32
N ILE A 63 -2.60 2.33 -0.04
CA ILE A 63 -1.68 2.93 0.92
C ILE A 63 -1.81 4.43 0.76
N LEU A 64 -2.18 5.11 1.84
CA LEU A 64 -2.38 6.55 1.84
C LEU A 64 -1.41 7.18 2.82
N VAL A 65 -0.65 8.17 2.35
CA VAL A 65 0.33 8.87 3.17
C VAL A 65 0.14 10.36 3.04
N ASP A 66 0.07 11.03 4.18
CA ASP A 66 0.16 12.49 4.24
C ASP A 66 1.41 12.81 5.04
N PRO A 67 2.54 13.06 4.38
CA PRO A 67 3.80 13.28 5.10
C PRO A 67 3.77 14.48 6.02
N SER A 68 3.08 15.55 5.62
CA SER A 68 3.04 16.77 6.42
C SER A 68 2.28 16.58 7.72
N ALA A 69 1.27 15.71 7.72
CA ALA A 69 0.47 15.43 8.90
C ALA A 69 0.90 14.13 9.58
N ARG A 70 1.93 13.47 9.04
CA ARG A 70 2.42 12.20 9.57
C ARG A 70 1.33 11.13 9.65
N VAL A 71 0.54 11.05 8.59
CA VAL A 71 -0.55 10.11 8.50
C VAL A 71 -0.19 8.97 7.56
N LEU A 72 -0.48 7.75 7.98
CA LEU A 72 -0.39 6.55 7.16
C LEU A 72 -1.64 5.73 7.40
N GLU A 73 -2.36 5.42 6.33
CA GLU A 73 -3.51 4.53 6.39
C GLU A 73 -3.38 3.46 5.31
N ILE A 74 -3.68 2.23 5.68
CA ILE A 74 -3.68 1.11 4.73
C ILE A 74 -5.08 0.50 4.77
N VAL A 75 -5.74 0.48 3.63
CA VAL A 75 -7.10 -0.07 3.52
C VAL A 75 -7.05 -1.26 2.58
N THR A 76 -7.63 -2.36 3.03
CA THR A 76 -7.62 -3.61 2.26
C THR A 76 -9.04 -4.04 1.96
N GLY A 77 -9.25 -4.60 0.77
CA GLY A 77 -10.55 -5.10 0.36
C GLY A 77 -10.90 -6.43 1.01
N GLY A 78 -12.18 -6.81 0.91
CA GLY A 78 -12.67 -8.01 1.57
C GLY A 78 -11.98 -9.29 1.12
N ILE A 79 -11.69 -9.39 -0.17
CA ILE A 79 -11.03 -10.58 -0.70
C ILE A 79 -9.56 -10.61 -0.26
N VAL A 80 -8.93 -9.43 -0.23
CA VAL A 80 -7.54 -9.32 0.23
C VAL A 80 -7.39 -9.85 1.65
N ARG A 81 -8.36 -9.52 2.50
CA ARG A 81 -8.28 -9.89 3.92
C ARG A 81 -8.37 -11.40 4.18
N ARG A 82 -8.73 -12.17 3.17
CA ARG A 82 -8.66 -13.63 3.29
C ARG A 82 -7.22 -14.11 3.43
N ASN A 83 -6.28 -13.36 2.85
CA ASN A 83 -4.86 -13.74 2.88
C ASN A 83 -4.03 -12.82 3.75
N LEU A 84 -4.39 -11.55 3.80
CA LEU A 84 -3.62 -10.52 4.50
C LEU A 84 -4.40 -10.12 5.75
N THR A 85 -3.89 -10.50 6.90
CA THR A 85 -4.58 -10.24 8.17
C THR A 85 -4.35 -8.80 8.62
N ASP A 86 -5.26 -8.33 9.47
CA ASP A 86 -5.14 -7.00 10.06
C ASP A 86 -3.85 -6.85 10.84
N LYS A 87 -3.41 -7.91 11.50
CA LYS A 87 -2.18 -7.87 12.26
C LYS A 87 -0.96 -7.69 11.35
N GLU A 88 -0.96 -8.37 10.22
CA GLU A 88 0.13 -8.20 9.25
C GLU A 88 0.15 -6.80 8.68
N VAL A 89 -1.02 -6.22 8.45
CA VAL A 89 -1.13 -4.83 7.99
C VAL A 89 -0.57 -3.89 9.04
N GLU A 90 -0.94 -4.10 10.31
CA GLU A 90 -0.44 -3.29 11.42
C GLU A 90 1.08 -3.31 11.53
N LEU A 91 1.66 -4.51 11.45
CA LEU A 91 3.10 -4.65 11.54
C LEU A 91 3.80 -3.95 10.39
N THR A 92 3.24 -4.07 9.19
CA THR A 92 3.78 -3.37 8.03
C THR A 92 3.72 -1.87 8.22
N ALA A 93 2.59 -1.37 8.72
CA ALA A 93 2.43 0.06 8.96
C ALA A 93 3.48 0.58 9.94
N LEU A 94 3.77 -0.18 10.99
CA LEU A 94 4.80 0.22 11.96
C LEU A 94 6.17 0.31 11.31
N GLN A 95 6.50 -0.67 10.47
CA GLN A 95 7.76 -0.64 9.73
C GLN A 95 7.86 0.58 8.83
N MET A 96 6.78 0.87 8.12
CA MET A 96 6.77 2.02 7.22
C MET A 96 6.92 3.32 7.99
N GLN A 97 6.24 3.44 9.13
CA GLN A 97 6.32 4.63 9.95
C GLN A 97 7.73 4.87 10.44
N THR A 98 8.44 3.80 10.79
CA THR A 98 9.83 3.91 11.21
C THR A 98 10.70 4.48 10.08
N SER A 99 10.52 3.98 8.87
CA SER A 99 11.26 4.50 7.71
C SER A 99 10.92 5.96 7.44
N PHE A 100 9.64 6.30 7.55
CA PHE A 100 9.19 7.67 7.30
C PHE A 100 9.77 8.63 8.33
N ALA A 101 9.85 8.19 9.59
CA ALA A 101 10.42 9.01 10.65
C ALA A 101 11.89 9.30 10.40
N ASP A 102 12.58 8.40 9.70
CA ASP A 102 13.97 8.60 9.32
C ASP A 102 14.12 9.44 8.05
N GLY A 103 13.02 9.94 7.51
CA GLY A 103 13.05 10.73 6.29
C GLY A 103 13.09 9.90 5.01
N ASP A 104 12.81 8.62 5.11
CA ASP A 104 12.99 7.67 4.02
C ASP A 104 11.63 7.26 3.44
N LEU A 105 10.95 8.23 2.83
CA LEU A 105 9.59 8.01 2.34
C LEU A 105 9.52 6.98 1.22
N VAL A 106 10.40 7.11 0.23
CA VAL A 106 10.38 6.22 -0.94
C VAL A 106 10.69 4.79 -0.54
N ASP A 107 11.74 4.61 0.24
CA ASP A 107 12.15 3.28 0.66
C ASP A 107 11.11 2.65 1.58
N GLY A 108 10.54 3.46 2.46
CA GLY A 108 9.47 2.99 3.34
C GLY A 108 8.27 2.50 2.54
N LEU A 109 7.89 3.23 1.50
CA LEU A 109 6.81 2.83 0.62
C LEU A 109 7.15 1.55 -0.13
N ARG A 110 8.34 1.48 -0.72
CA ARG A 110 8.75 0.30 -1.48
C ARG A 110 8.74 -0.96 -0.61
N ARG A 111 9.30 -0.86 0.59
CA ARG A 111 9.33 -1.99 1.51
C ARG A 111 7.94 -2.37 1.99
N GLY A 112 7.11 -1.37 2.27
CA GLY A 112 5.74 -1.62 2.70
C GLY A 112 4.93 -2.34 1.63
N ILE A 113 5.04 -1.87 0.39
CA ILE A 113 4.38 -2.51 -0.73
C ILE A 113 4.83 -3.96 -0.86
N GLN A 114 6.13 -4.20 -0.76
CA GLN A 114 6.69 -5.55 -0.84
C GLN A 114 6.17 -6.43 0.28
N MET A 115 6.18 -5.94 1.50
CA MET A 115 5.72 -6.72 2.65
C MET A 115 4.25 -7.09 2.53
N LEU A 116 3.43 -6.12 2.12
CA LEU A 116 2.00 -6.38 1.95
C LEU A 116 1.77 -7.43 0.87
N ALA A 117 2.51 -7.34 -0.23
CA ALA A 117 2.38 -8.31 -1.31
C ALA A 117 2.78 -9.70 -0.87
N ASP A 118 3.88 -9.80 -0.15
CA ASP A 118 4.37 -11.09 0.32
C ASP A 118 3.37 -11.78 1.26
N HIS A 119 2.77 -11.00 2.14
CA HIS A 119 1.78 -11.54 3.07
C HIS A 119 0.44 -11.83 2.38
N ALA A 120 0.11 -11.06 1.35
CA ALA A 120 -1.19 -11.19 0.69
C ALA A 120 -1.22 -12.32 -0.34
N ARG A 121 -0.07 -12.81 -0.77
CA ARG A 121 -0.05 -13.84 -1.79
C ARG A 121 -0.67 -15.12 -1.26
N ALA A 122 -1.29 -15.86 -2.17
CA ALA A 122 -1.92 -17.11 -1.78
C ALA A 122 -0.87 -18.09 -1.28
N PRO A 123 -1.19 -18.85 -0.23
CA PRO A 123 -0.24 -19.84 0.27
C PRO A 123 0.13 -20.83 -0.80
N GLN A 124 1.40 -21.18 -0.85
CA GLN A 124 1.83 -22.26 -1.71
C GLN A 124 1.42 -23.56 -1.05
N THR A 125 0.71 -24.37 -1.79
CA THR A 125 0.26 -25.64 -1.26
C THR A 125 0.95 -26.74 -2.04
N LEU A 126 2.02 -27.24 -1.48
CA LEU A 126 2.79 -28.29 -2.15
C LEU A 126 1.96 -29.47 -2.48
N HIS A 127 1.06 -29.83 -1.59
CA HIS A 127 0.20 -30.97 -1.81
C HIS A 127 -0.85 -30.72 -2.88
N ALA A 128 -1.05 -29.49 -3.27
CA ALA A 128 -2.05 -29.17 -4.27
C ALA A 128 -1.70 -29.78 -5.61
N GLU A 129 -0.44 -29.93 -5.86
CA GLU A 129 0.03 -30.48 -7.13
C GLU A 129 0.43 -31.93 -7.00
N SER A 130 0.27 -32.47 -5.85
CA SER A 130 0.58 -33.89 -5.67
C SER A 130 -0.64 -34.75 -5.79
#